data_7a394fef072c932837768e9aba1ebf37
#
_entry.id   7a394fef072c932837768e9aba1ebf37
#
_cell.length_a   1.000
_cell.length_b   1.000
_cell.length_c   1.000
_cell.angle_alpha   90.00
_cell.angle_beta   90.00
_cell.angle_gamma   90.00
#
_symmetry.space_group_name_H-M   'P 1'
#
loop_
_entity.id
_entity.type
_entity.pdbx_description
1 polymer ?
#
loop_
_entity_poly.entity_id
_entity_poly.type
_entity_poly.pdbx_seq_one_letter_code
_entity_poly.pdbx_strand_id
1 'polypeptide(L)'
;MLVLAELDDADIFNPSREFNAPAFKRGDVFELFLRPIEQDAYYEFHVGPDNQKFQLRVPSATAFRKRPKGDIPEEWLVQNQVIESRTKIQNLDKRWLVMAAIPFAMVAEAGNPKPGSQWLFSFSRYDYYQGDPTPVLSSSSSHHLPLSFHHQEDWGLLSFVE
;
A
#
# COMPACT_ATOMS: atom_id res chain seq x y z
N MET A 1 -1.86 10.59 -9.54
CA MET A 1 -1.28 11.03 -8.26
C MET A 1 0.16 10.58 -8.20
N LEU A 2 1.07 11.44 -7.72
CA LEU A 2 2.45 11.05 -7.45
C LEU A 2 2.63 10.86 -5.94
N VAL A 3 3.34 9.80 -5.57
CA VAL A 3 3.71 9.47 -4.19
C VAL A 3 5.21 9.37 -4.11
N LEU A 4 5.79 9.99 -3.11
CA LEU A 4 7.21 9.88 -2.78
C LEU A 4 7.30 9.45 -1.31
N ALA A 5 8.03 8.37 -1.04
CA ALA A 5 8.31 7.90 0.30
C ALA A 5 9.81 7.71 0.49
N GLU A 6 10.28 8.05 1.67
CA GLU A 6 11.62 7.80 2.16
C GLU A 6 11.50 6.95 3.42
N LEU A 7 12.17 5.81 3.44
CA LEU A 7 12.05 4.80 4.48
C LEU A 7 13.44 4.51 5.05
N ASP A 8 13.64 4.90 6.30
CA ASP A 8 14.85 4.53 7.05
C ASP A 8 14.82 3.03 7.34
N ASP A 9 15.93 2.36 7.08
CA ASP A 9 16.01 0.91 7.16
C ASP A 9 17.48 0.47 7.17
N ALA A 10 17.84 -0.30 8.17
CA ALA A 10 19.23 -0.75 8.34
C ALA A 10 19.51 -2.08 7.60
N ASP A 11 18.49 -2.81 7.17
CA ASP A 11 18.59 -4.17 6.64
C ASP A 11 17.58 -4.39 5.50
N ILE A 12 17.73 -3.63 4.44
CA ILE A 12 16.79 -3.50 3.33
C ILE A 12 16.75 -4.77 2.48
N PHE A 13 15.65 -5.51 2.48
CA PHE A 13 15.51 -6.67 1.62
C PHE A 13 14.06 -7.08 1.34
N ASN A 14 13.81 -7.70 0.20
CA ASN A 14 12.60 -8.47 -0.08
C ASN A 14 12.93 -9.55 -1.13
N PRO A 15 12.82 -10.84 -0.80
CA PRO A 15 13.18 -11.93 -1.71
C PRO A 15 12.12 -12.23 -2.78
N SER A 16 10.95 -11.61 -2.74
CA SER A 16 9.89 -11.82 -3.74
C SER A 16 10.33 -11.36 -5.12
N ARG A 17 9.86 -12.08 -6.17
CA ARG A 17 10.24 -11.75 -7.56
C ARG A 17 9.04 -11.68 -8.51
N GLU A 18 7.92 -12.26 -8.13
CA GLU A 18 6.73 -12.35 -8.97
C GLU A 18 5.80 -11.16 -8.73
N PHE A 19 5.19 -10.68 -9.78
CA PHE A 19 4.15 -9.67 -9.70
C PHE A 19 2.93 -10.21 -8.93
N ASN A 20 2.37 -9.42 -8.05
CA ASN A 20 1.27 -9.80 -7.16
C ASN A 20 1.57 -10.97 -6.20
N ALA A 21 2.84 -11.36 -6.03
CA ALA A 21 3.20 -12.19 -4.90
C ALA A 21 3.02 -11.40 -3.59
N PRO A 22 2.57 -12.05 -2.50
CA PRO A 22 2.35 -11.39 -1.22
C PRO A 22 3.69 -11.04 -0.54
N ALA A 23 4.41 -10.07 -1.11
CA ALA A 23 5.75 -9.65 -0.73
C ALA A 23 5.83 -9.20 0.73
N PHE A 24 4.74 -8.64 1.27
CA PHE A 24 4.60 -8.23 2.67
C PHE A 24 4.72 -9.36 3.70
N LYS A 25 4.69 -10.63 3.28
CA LYS A 25 4.92 -11.81 4.13
C LYS A 25 6.39 -12.23 4.16
N ARG A 26 7.27 -11.58 3.41
CA ARG A 26 8.61 -12.08 3.13
C ARG A 26 9.75 -11.08 3.30
N GLY A 27 9.45 -9.80 3.37
CA GLY A 27 10.43 -8.72 3.47
C GLY A 27 9.78 -7.35 3.45
N ASP A 28 10.59 -6.33 3.33
CA ASP A 28 10.18 -4.93 3.41
C ASP A 28 9.22 -4.55 2.31
N VAL A 29 8.17 -3.85 2.68
CA VAL A 29 7.25 -3.21 1.73
C VAL A 29 6.77 -1.87 2.27
N PHE A 30 6.63 -0.92 1.37
CA PHE A 30 5.83 0.27 1.53
C PHE A 30 4.44 0.01 0.96
N GLU A 31 3.41 0.35 1.71
CA GLU A 31 2.02 0.17 1.33
C GLU A 31 1.29 1.51 1.28
N LEU A 32 0.46 1.67 0.27
CA LEU A 32 -0.45 2.79 0.12
C LEU A 32 -1.88 2.29 0.00
N PHE A 33 -2.75 2.77 0.86
CA PHE A 33 -4.18 2.53 0.82
C PHE A 33 -4.90 3.79 0.35
N LEU A 34 -5.85 3.63 -0.58
CA LEU A 34 -6.64 4.73 -1.13
C LEU A 34 -8.10 4.33 -1.28
N ARG A 35 -9.01 5.21 -0.85
CA ARG A 35 -10.45 5.05 -1.07
C ARG A 35 -11.12 6.41 -1.31
N PRO A 36 -11.66 6.69 -2.50
CA PRO A 36 -12.64 7.76 -2.68
C PRO A 36 -13.80 7.62 -1.69
N ILE A 37 -14.24 8.69 -1.06
CA ILE A 37 -15.30 8.61 -0.03
C ILE A 37 -16.66 8.20 -0.62
N GLU A 38 -16.87 8.40 -1.91
CA GLU A 38 -18.10 8.10 -2.65
C GLU A 38 -18.24 6.63 -3.04
N GLN A 39 -17.22 5.79 -2.76
CA GLN A 39 -17.24 4.36 -3.08
C GLN A 39 -16.86 3.51 -1.87
N ASP A 40 -17.35 2.26 -1.85
CA ASP A 40 -16.99 1.28 -0.81
C ASP A 40 -15.66 0.58 -1.11
N ALA A 41 -15.36 0.40 -2.39
CA ALA A 41 -14.13 -0.24 -2.83
C ALA A 41 -12.91 0.63 -2.51
N TYR A 42 -11.84 -0.01 -2.08
CA TYR A 42 -10.56 0.63 -1.85
C TYR A 42 -9.42 -0.14 -2.51
N TYR A 43 -8.32 0.54 -2.67
CA TYR A 43 -7.14 0.01 -3.33
C TYR A 43 -5.96 -0.01 -2.38
N GLU A 44 -5.15 -1.04 -2.54
CA GLU A 44 -3.92 -1.27 -1.81
C GLU A 44 -2.80 -1.50 -2.82
N PHE A 45 -1.74 -0.72 -2.70
CA PHE A 45 -0.56 -0.79 -3.56
C PHE A 45 0.67 -0.99 -2.71
N HIS A 46 1.40 -2.06 -2.96
CA HIS A 46 2.68 -2.29 -2.33
C HIS A 46 3.82 -2.05 -3.32
N VAL A 47 4.91 -1.52 -2.79
CA VAL A 47 6.19 -1.42 -3.48
C VAL A 47 7.28 -1.90 -2.54
N GLY A 48 8.01 -2.92 -2.96
CA GLY A 48 9.19 -3.42 -2.25
C GLY A 48 10.47 -2.71 -2.69
N PRO A 49 11.60 -2.90 -1.98
CA PRO A 49 12.85 -2.18 -2.24
C PRO A 49 13.46 -2.45 -3.63
N ASP A 50 13.28 -3.64 -4.20
CA ASP A 50 13.65 -3.98 -5.58
C ASP A 50 12.49 -3.76 -6.58
N ASN A 51 11.55 -2.87 -6.24
CA ASN A 51 10.40 -2.52 -7.05
C ASN A 51 9.40 -3.68 -7.28
N GLN A 52 9.34 -4.62 -6.35
CA GLN A 52 8.28 -5.63 -6.30
C GLN A 52 6.93 -4.91 -6.14
N LYS A 53 5.90 -5.45 -6.78
CA LYS A 53 4.55 -4.87 -6.71
C LYS A 53 3.52 -5.91 -6.32
N PHE A 54 2.62 -5.48 -5.45
CA PHE A 54 1.41 -6.21 -5.11
C PHE A 54 0.25 -5.21 -5.09
N GLN A 55 -0.86 -5.54 -5.74
CA GLN A 55 -1.95 -4.60 -5.95
C GLN A 55 -3.29 -5.27 -5.74
N LEU A 56 -4.12 -4.67 -4.90
CA LEU A 56 -5.47 -5.14 -4.63
C LEU A 56 -6.53 -4.05 -4.91
N ARG A 57 -7.67 -4.51 -5.37
CA ARG A 57 -8.94 -3.83 -5.27
C ARG A 57 -9.84 -4.61 -4.32
N VAL A 58 -10.03 -4.10 -3.14
CA VAL A 58 -10.89 -4.72 -2.13
C VAL A 58 -12.28 -4.14 -2.24
N PRO A 59 -13.34 -4.97 -2.42
CA PRO A 59 -14.69 -4.47 -2.70
C PRO A 59 -15.27 -3.58 -1.60
N SER A 60 -14.94 -3.86 -0.34
CA SER A 60 -15.34 -3.03 0.82
C SER A 60 -14.61 -3.47 2.09
N ALA A 61 -14.61 -2.61 3.12
CA ALA A 61 -14.15 -2.98 4.46
C ALA A 61 -14.92 -4.20 5.03
N THR A 62 -16.21 -4.31 4.70
CA THR A 62 -17.03 -5.45 5.13
C THR A 62 -16.59 -6.75 4.44
N ALA A 63 -16.34 -6.72 3.14
CA ALA A 63 -15.82 -7.88 2.41
C ALA A 63 -14.46 -8.32 2.98
N PHE A 64 -13.57 -7.36 3.26
CA PHE A 64 -12.28 -7.65 3.88
C PHE A 64 -12.42 -8.36 5.22
N ARG A 65 -13.29 -7.87 6.11
CA ARG A 65 -13.52 -8.47 7.43
C ARG A 65 -14.14 -9.87 7.39
N LYS A 66 -14.96 -10.15 6.38
CA LYS A 66 -15.67 -11.45 6.22
C LYS A 66 -14.83 -12.54 5.57
N ARG A 67 -13.72 -12.21 4.91
CA ARG A 67 -12.86 -13.21 4.27
C ARG A 67 -12.19 -14.13 5.31
N PRO A 68 -11.81 -15.36 4.95
CA PRO A 68 -10.98 -16.20 5.80
C PRO A 68 -9.69 -15.46 6.18
N LYS A 69 -9.30 -15.56 7.46
CA LYS A 69 -8.11 -14.85 7.96
C LYS A 69 -6.86 -15.30 7.19
N GLY A 70 -6.11 -14.32 6.68
CA GLY A 70 -4.86 -14.55 5.95
C GLY A 70 -5.03 -14.92 4.48
N ASP A 71 -6.29 -15.11 4.03
CA ASP A 71 -6.62 -15.33 2.63
C ASP A 71 -6.75 -14.00 1.86
N ILE A 72 -6.35 -14.03 0.59
CA ILE A 72 -6.53 -12.91 -0.36
C ILE A 72 -7.20 -13.52 -1.58
N PRO A 73 -8.49 -13.23 -1.80
CA PRO A 73 -9.19 -13.73 -2.98
C PRO A 73 -8.51 -13.29 -4.27
N GLU A 74 -8.33 -14.21 -5.20
CA GLU A 74 -7.62 -13.95 -6.46
C GLU A 74 -8.30 -12.84 -7.28
N GLU A 75 -9.62 -12.76 -7.24
CA GLU A 75 -10.41 -11.72 -7.90
C GLU A 75 -10.18 -10.30 -7.37
N TRP A 76 -9.50 -10.16 -6.22
CA TRP A 76 -9.11 -8.85 -5.70
C TRP A 76 -7.77 -8.38 -6.26
N LEU A 77 -6.98 -9.27 -6.85
CA LEU A 77 -5.70 -8.91 -7.45
C LEU A 77 -5.91 -8.05 -8.70
N VAL A 78 -5.30 -6.87 -8.73
CA VAL A 78 -5.31 -6.02 -9.92
C VAL A 78 -4.22 -6.51 -10.88
N GLN A 79 -4.62 -7.24 -11.91
CA GLN A 79 -3.70 -7.88 -12.86
C GLN A 79 -3.56 -7.12 -14.18
N ASN A 80 -4.59 -6.38 -14.57
CA ASN A 80 -4.69 -5.79 -15.92
C ASN A 80 -4.03 -4.41 -16.02
N GLN A 81 -3.67 -3.80 -14.90
CA GLN A 81 -3.05 -2.48 -14.84
C GLN A 81 -2.02 -2.45 -13.71
N VAL A 82 -0.81 -2.04 -14.02
CA VAL A 82 0.29 -1.96 -13.06
C VAL A 82 0.65 -0.50 -12.83
N ILE A 83 0.76 -0.09 -11.56
CA ILE A 83 1.27 1.25 -11.24
C ILE A 83 2.71 1.40 -11.73
N GLU A 84 3.04 2.59 -12.19
CA GLU A 84 4.44 2.93 -12.45
C GLU A 84 5.12 3.26 -11.12
N SER A 85 6.25 2.63 -10.87
CA SER A 85 7.07 2.95 -9.70
C SER A 85 8.55 2.77 -9.97
N ARG A 86 9.35 3.47 -9.17
CA ARG A 86 10.80 3.34 -9.12
C ARG A 86 11.24 3.33 -7.67
N THR A 87 12.26 2.57 -7.39
CA THR A 87 12.88 2.50 -6.07
C THR A 87 14.38 2.79 -6.17
N LYS A 88 14.95 3.24 -5.08
CA LYS A 88 16.39 3.43 -4.95
C LYS A 88 16.83 3.06 -3.55
N ILE A 89 17.66 2.03 -3.44
CA ILE A 89 18.30 1.65 -2.19
C ILE A 89 19.55 2.51 -2.00
N GLN A 90 19.72 3.08 -0.80
CA GLN A 90 20.84 3.90 -0.37
C GLN A 90 21.46 3.28 0.88
N ASN A 91 22.23 2.20 0.70
CA ASN A 91 22.78 1.41 1.81
C ASN A 91 23.65 2.21 2.78
N LEU A 92 24.42 3.18 2.30
CA LEU A 92 25.25 4.03 3.15
C LEU A 92 24.43 4.93 4.08
N ASP A 93 23.26 5.34 3.60
CA ASP A 93 22.33 6.20 4.35
C ASP A 93 21.31 5.37 5.14
N LYS A 94 21.35 4.03 5.02
CA LYS A 94 20.41 3.10 5.66
C LYS A 94 18.96 3.48 5.38
N ARG A 95 18.64 3.66 4.11
CA ARG A 95 17.29 4.02 3.66
C ARG A 95 17.02 3.53 2.24
N TRP A 96 15.77 3.51 1.89
CA TRP A 96 15.34 3.34 0.51
C TRP A 96 14.19 4.29 0.15
N LEU A 97 14.11 4.62 -1.11
CA LEU A 97 13.16 5.58 -1.66
C LEU A 97 12.17 4.87 -2.55
N VAL A 98 10.93 5.31 -2.51
CA VAL A 98 9.86 4.90 -3.42
C VAL A 98 9.32 6.13 -4.13
N MET A 99 9.21 6.06 -5.45
CA MET A 99 8.42 6.98 -6.24
C MET A 99 7.37 6.16 -7.00
N ALA A 100 6.10 6.47 -6.82
CA ALA A 100 5.01 5.79 -7.49
C ALA A 100 4.05 6.78 -8.16
N ALA A 101 3.62 6.46 -9.38
CA ALA A 101 2.59 7.18 -10.11
C ALA A 101 1.33 6.30 -10.18
N ILE A 102 0.26 6.77 -9.56
CA ILE A 102 -1.02 6.07 -9.50
C ILE A 102 -2.02 6.84 -10.37
N PRO A 103 -2.46 6.24 -11.49
CA PRO A 103 -3.51 6.84 -12.31
C PRO A 103 -4.81 7.00 -11.52
N PHE A 104 -5.44 8.15 -11.56
CA PHE A 104 -6.73 8.34 -10.90
C PHE A 104 -7.79 7.37 -11.39
N ALA A 105 -7.82 7.11 -12.69
CA ALA A 105 -8.75 6.15 -13.29
C ALA A 105 -8.61 4.72 -12.77
N MET A 106 -7.49 4.39 -12.13
CA MET A 106 -7.29 3.09 -11.50
C MET A 106 -8.02 2.97 -10.16
N VAL A 107 -8.25 4.09 -9.48
CA VAL A 107 -8.80 4.15 -8.11
C VAL A 107 -10.22 4.69 -8.08
N ALA A 108 -10.49 5.71 -8.87
CA ALA A 108 -11.77 6.43 -8.86
C ALA A 108 -12.75 5.87 -9.88
N GLU A 109 -13.71 5.07 -9.43
CA GLU A 109 -14.73 4.45 -10.28
C GLU A 109 -15.68 5.49 -10.91
N ALA A 110 -15.91 6.61 -10.23
CA ALA A 110 -16.75 7.71 -10.70
C ALA A 110 -16.02 8.72 -11.61
N GLY A 111 -14.76 8.44 -11.96
CA GLY A 111 -13.91 9.35 -12.78
C GLY A 111 -12.87 10.10 -11.97
N ASN A 112 -12.08 10.93 -12.64
CA ASN A 112 -10.98 11.66 -12.00
C ASN A 112 -11.48 12.60 -10.90
N PRO A 113 -10.73 12.73 -9.79
CA PRO A 113 -11.08 13.67 -8.74
C PRO A 113 -11.05 15.12 -9.27
N LYS A 114 -11.95 15.94 -8.73
CA LYS A 114 -12.06 17.38 -9.00
C LYS A 114 -11.71 18.16 -7.74
N PRO A 115 -11.46 19.46 -7.83
CA PRO A 115 -11.38 20.30 -6.63
C PRO A 115 -12.58 20.06 -5.71
N GLY A 116 -12.30 19.79 -4.41
CA GLY A 116 -13.30 19.41 -3.42
C GLY A 116 -13.54 17.91 -3.27
N SER A 117 -13.08 17.06 -4.20
CA SER A 117 -13.11 15.61 -4.00
C SER A 117 -12.28 15.20 -2.78
N GLN A 118 -12.72 14.16 -2.08
CA GLN A 118 -12.04 13.66 -0.89
C GLN A 118 -11.83 12.16 -0.96
N TRP A 119 -10.65 11.72 -0.54
CA TRP A 119 -10.30 10.32 -0.42
C TRP A 119 -9.78 10.01 0.98
N LEU A 120 -10.02 8.83 1.46
CA LEU A 120 -9.29 8.28 2.60
C LEU A 120 -7.97 7.68 2.12
N PHE A 121 -6.93 7.82 2.94
CA PHE A 121 -5.62 7.25 2.64
C PHE A 121 -4.91 6.77 3.89
N SER A 122 -4.01 5.82 3.72
CA SER A 122 -3.01 5.45 4.71
C SER A 122 -1.73 5.01 4.03
N PHE A 123 -0.59 5.40 4.59
CA PHE A 123 0.71 4.84 4.28
C PHE A 123 1.09 3.87 5.37
N SER A 124 1.56 2.69 5.01
CA SER A 124 1.95 1.67 5.96
C SER A 124 3.23 0.98 5.51
N ARG A 125 3.86 0.29 6.43
CA ARG A 125 5.13 -0.39 6.18
C ARG A 125 5.20 -1.68 6.97
N TYR A 126 5.74 -2.70 6.33
CA TYR A 126 6.36 -3.85 6.95
C TYR A 126 7.87 -3.67 6.87
N ASP A 127 8.56 -3.74 7.99
CA ASP A 127 10.00 -3.62 8.16
C ASP A 127 10.52 -4.91 8.79
N TYR A 128 11.20 -5.72 8.00
CA TYR A 128 11.71 -7.02 8.42
C TYR A 128 13.22 -6.94 8.70
N TYR A 129 13.68 -7.75 9.63
CA TYR A 129 15.09 -8.01 9.84
C TYR A 129 15.44 -9.42 9.36
N GLN A 130 16.58 -9.56 8.68
CA GLN A 130 17.02 -10.88 8.21
C GLN A 130 17.14 -11.85 9.40
N GLY A 131 16.47 -13.00 9.28
CA GLY A 131 16.43 -14.01 10.33
C GLY A 131 15.32 -13.83 11.37
N ASP A 132 14.57 -12.72 11.35
CA ASP A 132 13.38 -12.55 12.18
C ASP A 132 12.11 -12.61 11.30
N PRO A 133 11.20 -13.54 11.55
CA PRO A 133 9.95 -13.65 10.78
C PRO A 133 8.92 -12.57 11.17
N THR A 134 9.19 -11.77 12.21
CA THR A 134 8.23 -10.81 12.75
C THR A 134 8.60 -9.38 12.33
N PRO A 135 7.81 -8.74 11.46
CA PRO A 135 8.12 -7.38 11.04
C PRO A 135 7.78 -6.34 12.12
N VAL A 136 8.51 -5.24 12.11
CA VAL A 136 8.07 -4.00 12.73
C VAL A 136 7.04 -3.35 11.81
N LEU A 137 5.88 -3.01 12.36
CA LEU A 137 4.79 -2.38 11.62
C LEU A 137 4.73 -0.89 11.92
N SER A 138 4.60 -0.08 10.90
CA SER A 138 4.36 1.36 11.04
C SER A 138 3.29 1.86 10.07
N SER A 139 2.66 2.98 10.41
CA SER A 139 1.64 3.58 9.57
C SER A 139 1.50 5.07 9.83
N SER A 140 1.03 5.79 8.80
CA SER A 140 0.66 7.20 8.90
C SER A 140 -0.67 7.42 9.61
N SER A 141 -1.49 6.38 9.75
CA SER A 141 -2.75 6.44 10.46
C SER A 141 -2.54 6.24 11.95
N SER A 142 -3.32 6.94 12.77
CA SER A 142 -3.36 6.71 14.21
C SER A 142 -4.21 5.48 14.48
N HIS A 143 -3.62 4.33 14.76
CA HIS A 143 -4.40 3.13 14.90
C HIS A 143 -3.93 2.11 15.88
N HIS A 144 -4.79 1.16 16.02
CA HIS A 144 -4.74 0.04 16.93
C HIS A 144 -3.80 -1.05 16.38
N LEU A 145 -2.51 -0.74 16.26
CA LEU A 145 -1.50 -1.75 15.97
C LEU A 145 -1.41 -2.74 17.14
N PRO A 146 -1.28 -4.03 16.87
CA PRO A 146 -0.93 -4.65 15.58
C PRO A 146 -2.13 -5.15 14.75
N LEU A 147 -3.30 -4.61 14.90
CA LEU A 147 -4.53 -5.23 14.40
C LEU A 147 -4.63 -5.30 12.89
N SER A 148 -4.60 -4.18 12.18
CA SER A 148 -4.73 -4.19 10.72
C SER A 148 -4.54 -2.80 10.13
N PHE A 149 -3.79 -2.68 9.04
CA PHE A 149 -3.73 -1.46 8.24
C PHE A 149 -5.04 -1.16 7.49
N HIS A 150 -5.94 -2.14 7.38
CA HIS A 150 -7.25 -2.00 6.72
C HIS A 150 -8.33 -1.35 7.60
N HIS A 151 -7.96 -0.79 8.76
CA HIS A 151 -8.88 -0.11 9.67
C HIS A 151 -9.17 1.29 9.16
N GLN A 152 -10.13 1.40 8.22
CA GLN A 152 -10.40 2.64 7.47
C GLN A 152 -10.88 3.80 8.34
N GLU A 153 -11.41 3.52 9.50
CA GLU A 153 -11.87 4.49 10.49
C GLU A 153 -10.72 5.38 11.01
N ASP A 154 -9.48 4.87 10.91
CA ASP A 154 -8.27 5.58 11.34
C ASP A 154 -7.49 6.22 10.18
N TRP A 155 -7.96 6.05 8.93
CA TRP A 155 -7.27 6.61 7.77
C TRP A 155 -7.38 8.13 7.71
N GLY A 156 -6.33 8.75 7.19
CA GLY A 156 -6.30 10.18 6.94
C GLY A 156 -7.23 10.59 5.79
N LEU A 157 -7.58 11.87 5.76
CA LEU A 157 -8.39 12.48 4.72
C LEU A 157 -7.48 13.26 3.75
N LEU A 158 -7.54 12.89 2.47
CA LEU A 158 -6.90 13.60 1.37
C LEU A 158 -7.95 14.45 0.65
N SER A 159 -7.73 15.75 0.55
CA SER A 159 -8.61 16.65 -0.19
C SER A 159 -7.91 17.17 -1.45
N PHE A 160 -8.60 17.14 -2.57
CA PHE A 160 -8.11 17.70 -3.83
C PHE A 160 -8.44 19.19 -3.88
N VAL A 161 -7.43 20.00 -4.10
CA VAL A 161 -7.53 21.47 -4.24
C VAL A 161 -7.20 21.90 -5.66
N GLU A 162 -7.49 23.17 -6.00
CA GLU A 162 -7.12 23.74 -7.29
C GLU A 162 -5.60 23.84 -7.48
#